data_219d9b7c3bc8e0ed6c90af855c06aa2c
#
_entry.id   219d9b7c3bc8e0ed6c90af855c06aa2c
#
_cell.length_a   1.000
_cell.length_b   1.000
_cell.length_c   1.000
_cell.angle_alpha   90.00
_cell.angle_beta   90.00
_cell.angle_gamma   90.00
#
_symmetry.space_group_name_H-M   'P 1'
#
loop_
_entity.id
_entity.type
_entity.pdbx_description
1 polymer ?
#
loop_
_entity_poly.entity_id
_entity_poly.type
_entity_poly.pdbx_seq_one_letter_code
_entity_poly.pdbx_strand_id
1 'polypeptide(L)'
;MDKKQNSACDIVAVTQRIDMARRLLDYGKNDFAKKVLNTTRVSYWSVIKENRPPLSWIILLADQHGFSIKWLLFGEGEIFNKRRSDA
;
A
#
# COMPACT_ATOMS: atom_id res chain seq x y z
N MET A 1 -27.81 0.12 3.22
CA MET A 1 -27.36 0.21 3.34
C MET A 1 -26.60 0.04 3.27
N ASP A 2 -26.43 0.12 3.33
CA ASP A 2 -25.64 0.02 3.38
C ASP A 2 -24.73 -0.12 3.36
N LYS A 3 -24.56 -0.06 3.40
CA LYS A 3 -23.75 0.09 3.40
C LYS A 3 -22.93 -0.43 3.38
N LYS A 4 -22.86 -0.59 3.41
CA LYS A 4 -22.18 -0.86 3.50
C LYS A 4 -21.36 -1.40 3.31
N GLN A 5 -21.23 -1.46 3.14
CA GLN A 5 -20.55 -1.74 2.99
C GLN A 5 -19.78 -2.31 2.97
N ASN A 6 -19.52 -2.42 2.95
CA ASN A 6 -18.85 -2.75 3.00
C ASN A 6 -18.00 -3.30 2.94
N SER A 7 -18.10 -3.53 3.57
CA SER A 7 -17.12 -4.34 3.65
C SER A 7 -16.08 -4.42 2.66
N ALA A 8 -16.33 -4.16 1.66
CA ALA A 8 -15.39 -4.25 0.62
C ALA A 8 -14.23 -3.31 0.85
N CYS A 9 -13.20 -3.52 0.09
CA CYS A 9 -12.02 -2.71 0.11
C CYS A 9 -12.34 -1.30 -0.38
N ASP A 10 -11.97 -0.31 0.40
CA ASP A 10 -12.16 1.10 0.03
C ASP A 10 -10.90 1.54 -0.72
N ILE A 11 -11.02 1.74 -2.01
CA ILE A 11 -9.86 2.00 -2.86
C ILE A 11 -9.16 3.32 -2.51
N VAL A 12 -9.91 4.32 -2.05
CA VAL A 12 -9.31 5.57 -1.61
C VAL A 12 -8.44 5.31 -0.38
N ALA A 13 -8.96 4.55 0.56
CA ALA A 13 -8.21 4.23 1.76
C ALA A 13 -6.98 3.38 1.45
N VAL A 14 -7.10 2.46 0.48
CA VAL A 14 -5.96 1.65 0.06
C VAL A 14 -4.86 2.56 -0.48
N THR A 15 -5.22 3.52 -1.31
CA THR A 15 -4.25 4.46 -1.88
C THR A 15 -3.57 5.25 -0.77
N GLN A 16 -4.33 5.70 0.20
CA GLN A 16 -3.77 6.44 1.33
C GLN A 16 -2.81 5.58 2.15
N ARG A 17 -3.12 4.30 2.30
CA ARG A 17 -2.23 3.40 3.03
C ARG A 17 -0.94 3.14 2.27
N ILE A 18 -0.99 3.12 0.95
CA ILE A 18 0.24 3.01 0.17
C ILE A 18 1.12 4.23 0.42
N ASP A 19 0.54 5.42 0.46
CA ASP A 19 1.32 6.61 0.77
C ASP A 19 1.82 6.59 2.23
N MET A 20 1.03 6.05 3.14
CA MET A 20 1.49 5.84 4.52
C MET A 20 2.67 4.88 4.57
N ALA A 21 2.63 3.82 3.76
CA ALA A 21 3.74 2.88 3.68
C ALA A 21 5.02 3.60 3.27
N ARG A 22 4.90 4.52 2.32
CA ARG A 22 6.05 5.33 1.92
C ARG A 22 6.64 6.07 3.10
N ARG A 23 5.80 6.69 3.89
CA ARG A 23 6.26 7.46 5.05
C ARG A 23 6.84 6.56 6.12
N LEU A 24 6.24 5.39 6.32
CA LEU A 24 6.75 4.44 7.30
C LEU A 24 8.11 3.91 6.93
N LEU A 25 8.38 3.79 5.62
CA LEU A 25 9.68 3.37 5.13
C LEU A 25 10.65 4.53 4.99
N ASP A 26 10.18 5.74 5.27
CA ASP A 26 11.00 6.95 5.25
C ASP A 26 11.55 7.28 3.86
N TYR A 27 10.71 7.13 2.86
CA TYR A 27 11.08 7.48 1.48
C TYR A 27 10.39 8.76 1.03
N GLY A 28 11.09 9.55 0.26
CA GLY A 28 10.44 10.60 -0.53
C GLY A 28 9.68 9.98 -1.70
N LYS A 29 8.84 10.77 -2.35
CA LYS A 29 7.99 10.24 -3.41
C LYS A 29 8.78 9.68 -4.57
N ASN A 30 9.84 10.38 -4.97
CA ASN A 30 10.64 9.94 -6.10
C ASN A 30 11.33 8.61 -5.82
N ASP A 31 11.97 8.52 -4.66
CA ASP A 31 12.69 7.30 -4.31
C ASP A 31 11.74 6.14 -4.07
N PHE A 32 10.61 6.41 -3.44
CA PHE A 32 9.63 5.36 -3.22
C PHE A 32 9.14 4.78 -4.55
N ALA A 33 8.84 5.67 -5.49
CA ALA A 33 8.38 5.22 -6.80
C ALA A 33 9.45 4.37 -7.49
N LYS A 34 10.67 4.84 -7.49
CA LYS A 34 11.74 4.14 -8.22
C LYS A 34 12.24 2.90 -7.51
N LYS A 35 12.48 2.99 -6.22
CA LYS A 35 13.16 1.93 -5.50
C LYS A 35 12.24 0.87 -4.92
N VAL A 36 11.04 1.28 -4.57
CA VAL A 36 10.08 0.36 -3.94
C VAL A 36 9.08 -0.16 -4.94
N LEU A 37 8.48 0.74 -5.71
CA LEU A 37 7.40 0.37 -6.62
C LEU A 37 7.86 0.11 -8.04
N ASN A 38 9.11 0.36 -8.33
CA ASN A 38 9.69 0.13 -9.65
C ASN A 38 8.92 0.87 -10.73
N THR A 39 8.62 2.12 -10.48
CA THR A 39 7.87 2.95 -11.42
C THR A 39 8.46 4.36 -11.40
N THR A 40 7.79 5.31 -12.02
CA THR A 40 8.26 6.69 -12.07
C THR A 40 7.49 7.54 -11.08
N ARG A 41 8.08 8.68 -10.71
CA ARG A 41 7.40 9.62 -9.84
C ARG A 41 6.08 10.09 -10.44
N VAL A 42 6.06 10.29 -11.75
CA VAL A 42 4.86 10.75 -12.44
C VAL A 42 3.77 9.69 -12.35
N SER A 43 4.12 8.43 -12.57
CA SER A 43 3.16 7.34 -12.44
C SER A 43 2.64 7.21 -11.01
N TYR A 44 3.53 7.32 -10.05
CA TYR A 44 3.14 7.25 -8.66
C TYR A 44 2.14 8.36 -8.32
N TRP A 45 2.49 9.58 -8.72
CA TRP A 45 1.64 10.73 -8.44
C TRP A 45 0.26 10.58 -9.09
N SER A 46 0.24 10.10 -10.33
CA SER A 46 -1.01 9.88 -11.05
C SER A 46 -1.90 8.87 -10.33
N VAL A 47 -1.30 7.78 -9.87
CA VAL A 47 -2.04 6.75 -9.14
C VAL A 47 -2.62 7.30 -7.84
N ILE A 48 -1.80 8.04 -7.10
CA ILE A 48 -2.27 8.61 -5.84
C ILE A 48 -3.42 9.59 -6.09
N LYS A 49 -3.27 10.41 -7.11
CA LYS A 49 -4.27 11.42 -7.43
C LYS A 49 -5.58 10.79 -7.87
N GLU A 50 -5.51 9.71 -8.62
CA GLU A 50 -6.69 9.06 -9.16
C GLU A 50 -7.23 7.93 -8.30
N ASN A 51 -6.53 7.58 -7.25
CA ASN A 51 -6.93 6.51 -6.34
C ASN A 51 -7.10 5.18 -7.07
N ARG A 52 -6.12 4.83 -7.90
CA ARG A 52 -6.19 3.62 -8.72
C ARG A 52 -4.90 2.81 -8.60
N PRO A 53 -4.56 2.32 -7.42
CA PRO A 53 -3.30 1.62 -7.22
C PRO A 53 -3.31 0.26 -7.90
N PRO A 54 -2.26 -0.06 -8.66
CA PRO A 54 -2.14 -1.40 -9.23
C PRO A 54 -1.97 -2.44 -8.14
N LEU A 55 -2.52 -3.61 -8.38
CA LEU A 55 -2.36 -4.72 -7.45
C LEU A 55 -0.88 -5.06 -7.24
N SER A 56 -0.07 -4.90 -8.28
CA SER A 56 1.35 -5.20 -8.17
C SER A 56 2.04 -4.39 -7.08
N TRP A 57 1.60 -3.16 -6.83
CA TRP A 57 2.19 -2.35 -5.77
C TRP A 57 1.91 -2.95 -4.40
N ILE A 58 0.69 -3.46 -4.21
CA ILE A 58 0.32 -4.10 -2.96
C ILE A 58 1.15 -5.36 -2.75
N ILE A 59 1.33 -6.13 -3.81
CA ILE A 59 2.14 -7.34 -3.75
C ILE A 59 3.58 -7.00 -3.45
N LEU A 60 4.13 -5.97 -4.09
CA LEU A 60 5.50 -5.56 -3.84
C LEU A 60 5.71 -5.14 -2.38
N LEU A 61 4.79 -4.36 -1.85
CA LEU A 61 4.92 -3.92 -0.47
C LEU A 61 4.83 -5.10 0.49
N ALA A 62 3.93 -6.02 0.23
CA ALA A 62 3.77 -7.18 1.09
C ALA A 62 4.98 -8.11 0.99
N ASP A 63 5.42 -8.40 -0.22
CA ASP A 63 6.46 -9.40 -0.45
C ASP A 63 7.84 -8.88 -0.06
N GLN A 64 8.15 -7.65 -0.42
CA GLN A 64 9.52 -7.14 -0.25
C GLN A 64 9.71 -6.33 1.01
N HIS A 65 8.66 -5.77 1.54
CA HIS A 65 8.78 -4.89 2.71
C HIS A 65 7.98 -5.37 3.90
N GLY A 66 7.32 -6.51 3.77
CA GLY A 66 6.66 -7.15 4.91
C GLY A 66 5.35 -6.51 5.34
N PHE A 67 4.75 -5.66 4.52
CA PHE A 67 3.47 -5.07 4.89
C PHE A 67 2.37 -6.13 4.84
N SER A 68 1.42 -6.00 5.73
CA SER A 68 0.27 -6.89 5.75
C SER A 68 -0.68 -6.52 4.61
N ILE A 69 -1.02 -7.48 3.78
CA ILE A 69 -2.02 -7.28 2.73
C ILE A 69 -3.35 -6.90 3.35
N LYS A 70 -3.70 -7.54 4.45
CA LYS A 70 -4.95 -7.24 5.15
C LYS A 70 -4.98 -5.79 5.60
N TRP A 71 -3.88 -5.29 6.13
CA TRP A 71 -3.82 -3.88 6.52
C TRP A 71 -3.89 -2.98 5.30
N LEU A 72 -3.15 -3.31 4.23
CA LEU A 72 -3.14 -2.47 3.04
C LEU A 72 -4.53 -2.36 2.42
N LEU A 73 -5.26 -3.46 2.36
CA LEU A 73 -6.56 -3.49 1.69
C LEU A 73 -7.71 -3.07 2.60
N PHE A 74 -7.66 -3.47 3.85
CA PHE A 74 -8.82 -3.28 4.74
C PHE A 74 -8.55 -2.45 5.97
N GLY A 75 -7.30 -2.13 6.22
CA GLY A 75 -6.94 -1.36 7.41
C GLY A 75 -7.07 -2.13 8.70
N GLU A 76 -7.04 -3.45 8.61
CA GLU A 76 -7.23 -4.31 9.78
C GLU A 76 -5.94 -4.99 10.18
N GLY A 77 -5.81 -5.23 11.46
CA GLY A 77 -4.66 -5.95 11.99
C GLY A 77 -3.42 -5.09 12.02
N GLU A 78 -2.30 -5.74 12.06
CA GLU A 78 -1.02 -5.05 12.17
C GLU A 78 -0.55 -4.58 10.82
N ILE A 79 0.20 -3.50 10.82
CA ILE A 79 0.71 -2.91 9.58
C ILE A 79 1.69 -3.86 8.90
N PHE A 80 2.58 -4.48 9.67
CA PHE A 80 3.56 -5.42 9.13
C PHE A 80 3.17 -6.84 9.50
N ASN A 81 3.43 -7.76 8.58
CA ASN A 81 3.25 -9.17 8.89
C ASN A 81 4.23 -9.58 9.96
N LYS A 82 3.77 -10.43 10.87
CA LYS A 82 4.64 -10.99 11.85
C LYS A 82 5.46 -12.07 11.17
N ARG A 83 6.80 -11.92 11.14
CA ARG A 83 7.57 -12.89 10.45
C ARG A 83 7.83 -14.00 11.27
N ARG A 84 7.88 -14.92 10.95
CA ARG A 84 8.21 -15.89 11.56
C ARG A 84 9.45 -16.07 11.73
N SER A 85 10.08 -15.85 12.00
CA SER A 85 11.12 -15.63 12.10
C SER A 85 11.94 -16.32 12.08
N ASP A 86 11.71 -16.61 12.01
CA ASP A 86 12.17 -17.04 11.94
C ASP A 86 12.51 -17.44 11.83
N ALA A 87 12.45 -17.58 11.85
CA ALA A 87 12.61 -17.69 11.63
C ALA A 87 12.80 -17.63 11.69
#